data_33ab14b786cf11ecef0d97599d1215fa
#
_entry.id   33ab14b786cf11ecef0d97599d1215fa
#
_cell.length_a   1.000
_cell.length_b   1.000
_cell.length_c   1.000
_cell.angle_alpha   90.00
_cell.angle_beta   90.00
_cell.angle_gamma   90.00
#
_symmetry.space_group_name_H-M   'P 1'
#
loop_
_entity.id
_entity.type
_entity.pdbx_description
1 polymer ?
#
loop_
_entity_poly.entity_id
_entity_poly.type
_entity_poly.pdbx_seq_one_letter_code
_entity_poly.pdbx_strand_id
1 'polypeptide(L)'
;MLKWRRKKWLTRIRIDIKNFKKKKNNKKTHKIRFLKRIQKDEVVVPNNFSLLENTENTLKCLNQLIDYVYKRKLGIKVNSSDVDAVDPSALMYLISILKDAKHKNVLIRGTYPKNKETKHLFIKYGFNKFVTNQKFRKFVQLYDEDTLQIEEGQDISTDTAKSVVDFAGRHQCFEDDKDNLSKKLYASLIEMMGNVRQHAYTSALGH
;
A
#
# COMPACT_ATOMS: atom_id res chain seq x y z
N MET A 1 -39.13 46.34 -7.47
CA MET A 1 -38.36 45.52 -6.47
C MET A 1 -37.67 44.27 -7.03
N LEU A 2 -38.19 43.59 -8.02
CA LEU A 2 -37.62 42.33 -8.58
C LEU A 2 -36.28 42.48 -9.30
N LYS A 3 -36.02 43.58 -10.03
CA LYS A 3 -34.79 43.81 -10.79
C LYS A 3 -33.54 43.93 -9.90
N TRP A 4 -33.64 44.53 -8.72
CA TRP A 4 -32.52 44.70 -7.77
C TRP A 4 -32.13 43.39 -7.10
N ARG A 5 -33.09 42.53 -6.69
CA ARG A 5 -32.83 41.23 -6.12
C ARG A 5 -32.14 40.29 -7.12
N ARG A 6 -32.55 40.31 -8.40
CA ARG A 6 -31.92 39.52 -9.47
C ARG A 6 -30.48 39.96 -9.73
N LYS A 7 -30.18 41.25 -9.71
CA LYS A 7 -28.82 41.78 -9.88
C LYS A 7 -27.90 41.35 -8.74
N LYS A 8 -28.37 41.40 -7.50
CA LYS A 8 -27.64 40.99 -6.30
C LYS A 8 -27.37 39.46 -6.30
N TRP A 9 -28.32 38.66 -6.74
CA TRP A 9 -28.17 37.22 -6.87
C TRP A 9 -27.15 36.83 -7.94
N LEU A 10 -27.18 37.43 -9.12
CA LEU A 10 -26.21 37.22 -10.19
C LEU A 10 -24.78 37.61 -9.78
N THR A 11 -24.63 38.67 -9.01
CA THR A 11 -23.31 39.10 -8.48
C THR A 11 -22.77 38.05 -7.51
N ARG A 12 -23.61 37.51 -6.64
CA ARG A 12 -23.24 36.47 -5.68
C ARG A 12 -22.76 35.18 -6.38
N ILE A 13 -23.50 34.72 -7.39
CA ILE A 13 -23.08 33.56 -8.20
C ILE A 13 -21.75 33.81 -8.90
N ARG A 14 -21.50 35.00 -9.46
CA ARG A 14 -20.22 35.31 -10.10
C ARG A 14 -19.05 35.28 -9.12
N ILE A 15 -19.25 35.74 -7.89
CA ILE A 15 -18.25 35.67 -6.82
C ILE A 15 -17.97 34.20 -6.45
N ASP A 16 -19.00 33.39 -6.29
CA ASP A 16 -18.86 31.96 -5.93
C ASP A 16 -18.14 31.18 -7.01
N ILE A 17 -18.46 31.41 -8.28
CA ILE A 17 -17.74 30.80 -9.42
C ILE A 17 -16.27 31.25 -9.46
N LYS A 18 -15.99 32.54 -9.20
CA LYS A 18 -14.62 33.08 -9.16
C LYS A 18 -13.81 32.45 -8.02
N ASN A 19 -14.42 32.31 -6.84
CA ASN A 19 -13.82 31.68 -5.68
C ASN A 19 -13.56 30.18 -5.89
N PHE A 20 -14.51 29.47 -6.53
CA PHE A 20 -14.35 28.08 -6.90
C PHE A 20 -13.20 27.85 -7.90
N LYS A 21 -13.12 28.68 -8.94
CA LYS A 21 -12.00 28.68 -9.90
C LYS A 21 -10.66 28.96 -9.22
N LYS A 22 -10.61 29.92 -8.28
CA LYS A 22 -9.40 30.28 -7.52
C LYS A 22 -8.96 29.11 -6.61
N LYS A 23 -9.90 28.44 -5.92
CA LYS A 23 -9.61 27.22 -5.11
C LYS A 23 -9.10 26.06 -5.98
N LYS A 24 -9.69 25.85 -7.17
CA LYS A 24 -9.26 24.82 -8.11
C LYS A 24 -7.85 25.07 -8.66
N ASN A 25 -7.53 26.34 -9.00
CA ASN A 25 -6.21 26.72 -9.49
C ASN A 25 -5.14 26.62 -8.39
N ASN A 26 -5.46 27.02 -7.15
CA ASN A 26 -4.52 26.89 -6.02
C ASN A 26 -4.21 25.41 -5.73
N LYS A 27 -5.20 24.52 -5.79
CA LYS A 27 -4.97 23.07 -5.67
C LYS A 27 -4.09 22.54 -6.80
N LYS A 28 -4.26 23.05 -8.04
CA LYS A 28 -3.46 22.63 -9.20
C LYS A 28 -2.01 23.12 -9.10
N THR A 29 -1.78 24.37 -8.68
CA THR A 29 -0.43 24.93 -8.48
C THR A 29 0.30 24.28 -7.31
N HIS A 30 -0.39 23.98 -6.20
CA HIS A 30 0.18 23.22 -5.09
C HIS A 30 0.59 21.81 -5.53
N LYS A 31 -0.25 21.14 -6.30
CA LYS A 31 0.02 19.81 -6.84
C LYS A 31 1.21 19.84 -7.80
N ILE A 32 1.34 20.86 -8.66
CA ILE A 32 2.47 20.99 -9.60
C ILE A 32 3.77 21.29 -8.86
N ARG A 33 3.77 22.19 -7.87
CA ARG A 33 4.96 22.45 -7.02
C ARG A 33 5.40 21.22 -6.25
N PHE A 34 4.45 20.46 -5.73
CA PHE A 34 4.70 19.22 -5.02
C PHE A 34 5.26 18.13 -5.96
N LEU A 35 4.74 18.02 -7.18
CA LEU A 35 5.23 17.10 -8.21
C LEU A 35 6.67 17.41 -8.66
N LYS A 36 7.03 18.70 -8.78
CA LYS A 36 8.39 19.12 -9.10
C LYS A 36 9.40 18.80 -7.98
N ARG A 37 8.95 18.75 -6.72
CA ARG A 37 9.76 18.36 -5.58
C ARG A 37 10.05 16.86 -5.54
N ILE A 38 9.09 16.03 -5.93
CA ILE A 38 9.23 14.56 -6.00
C ILE A 38 10.19 14.11 -7.10
N GLN A 39 10.33 14.89 -8.18
CA GLN A 39 11.16 14.51 -9.32
C GLN A 39 12.67 14.53 -9.02
N LYS A 40 13.11 15.09 -7.89
CA LYS A 40 14.55 15.21 -7.56
C LYS A 40 15.08 14.01 -6.79
N ASP A 41 14.25 13.35 -6.00
CA ASP A 41 14.70 12.26 -5.13
C ASP A 41 14.03 10.95 -5.57
N GLU A 42 14.85 9.97 -5.90
CA GLU A 42 14.42 8.65 -6.35
C GLU A 42 15.12 7.57 -5.52
N VAL A 43 14.35 6.61 -5.05
CA VAL A 43 14.89 5.38 -4.46
C VAL A 43 14.75 4.27 -5.51
N VAL A 44 15.89 3.69 -5.88
CA VAL A 44 15.94 2.57 -6.81
C VAL A 44 15.83 1.28 -6.03
N VAL A 45 14.87 0.46 -6.39
CA VAL A 45 14.67 -0.88 -5.82
C VAL A 45 15.71 -1.82 -6.45
N PRO A 46 16.38 -2.68 -5.67
CA PRO A 46 17.36 -3.62 -6.22
C PRO A 46 16.70 -4.61 -7.19
N ASN A 47 17.47 -5.10 -8.17
CA ASN A 47 16.98 -6.04 -9.18
C ASN A 47 16.40 -7.32 -8.56
N ASN A 48 17.10 -7.89 -7.57
CA ASN A 48 16.53 -8.93 -6.71
C ASN A 48 16.00 -8.26 -5.43
N PHE A 49 14.68 -8.01 -5.39
CA PHE A 49 13.98 -7.43 -4.26
C PHE A 49 13.47 -8.52 -3.33
N SER A 50 14.38 -9.11 -2.59
CA SER A 50 14.15 -10.25 -1.70
C SER A 50 14.79 -10.03 -0.34
N LEU A 51 14.06 -10.29 0.73
CA LEU A 51 14.58 -10.32 2.09
C LEU A 51 15.28 -11.65 2.41
N LEU A 52 15.04 -12.69 1.61
CA LEU A 52 15.65 -14.01 1.80
C LEU A 52 16.99 -14.10 1.06
N GLU A 53 17.03 -13.67 -0.21
CA GLU A 53 18.17 -13.89 -1.08
C GLU A 53 19.09 -12.66 -1.21
N ASN A 54 18.56 -11.45 -0.98
CA ASN A 54 19.30 -10.19 -1.09
C ASN A 54 18.95 -9.23 0.05
N THR A 55 19.06 -9.74 1.28
CA THR A 55 18.65 -9.06 2.51
C THR A 55 19.25 -7.66 2.65
N GLU A 56 20.57 -7.54 2.48
CA GLU A 56 21.29 -6.28 2.73
C GLU A 56 20.81 -5.15 1.81
N ASN A 57 20.80 -5.37 0.48
CA ASN A 57 20.41 -4.33 -0.46
C ASN A 57 18.92 -4.02 -0.36
N THR A 58 18.08 -5.03 -0.08
CA THR A 58 16.66 -4.86 0.14
C THR A 58 16.37 -4.03 1.37
N LEU A 59 17.00 -4.34 2.52
CA LEU A 59 16.87 -3.54 3.74
C LEU A 59 17.42 -2.13 3.57
N LYS A 60 18.53 -1.95 2.86
CA LYS A 60 19.08 -0.62 2.56
C LYS A 60 18.07 0.23 1.78
N CYS A 61 17.44 -0.34 0.77
CA CYS A 61 16.37 0.32 -0.01
C CYS A 61 15.17 0.68 0.87
N LEU A 62 14.66 -0.28 1.67
CA LEU A 62 13.52 -0.07 2.56
C LEU A 62 13.82 0.97 3.65
N ASN A 63 15.02 0.96 4.23
CA ASN A 63 15.46 1.96 5.21
C ASN A 63 15.56 3.37 4.61
N GLN A 64 15.99 3.49 3.35
CA GLN A 64 15.95 4.78 2.65
C GLN A 64 14.50 5.30 2.55
N LEU A 65 13.54 4.45 2.20
CA LEU A 65 12.12 4.82 2.14
C LEU A 65 11.59 5.24 3.51
N ILE A 66 11.95 4.51 4.57
CA ILE A 66 11.60 4.85 5.95
C ILE A 66 12.14 6.24 6.31
N ASP A 67 13.40 6.53 5.98
CA ASP A 67 13.99 7.85 6.25
C ASP A 67 13.21 8.99 5.59
N TYR A 68 12.79 8.81 4.31
CA TYR A 68 11.95 9.80 3.63
C TYR A 68 10.57 9.97 4.27
N VAL A 69 9.94 8.88 4.70
CA VAL A 69 8.59 8.90 5.28
C VAL A 69 8.59 9.48 6.69
N TYR A 70 9.52 9.03 7.54
CA TYR A 70 9.47 9.32 8.97
C TYR A 70 10.30 10.52 9.38
N LYS A 71 11.52 10.67 8.81
CA LYS A 71 12.42 11.77 9.19
C LYS A 71 12.24 12.99 8.30
N ARG A 72 12.37 12.83 6.98
CA ARG A 72 12.32 13.95 6.05
C ARG A 72 10.92 14.42 5.75
N LYS A 73 9.91 13.54 5.85
CA LYS A 73 8.50 13.80 5.49
C LYS A 73 8.36 14.41 4.08
N LEU A 74 9.17 13.95 3.15
CA LEU A 74 9.24 14.42 1.77
C LEU A 74 8.67 13.35 0.84
N GLY A 75 7.96 13.81 -0.20
CA GLY A 75 7.51 12.92 -1.26
C GLY A 75 8.69 12.36 -2.06
N ILE A 76 8.59 11.08 -2.45
CA ILE A 76 9.66 10.36 -3.13
C ILE A 76 9.12 9.52 -4.29
N LYS A 77 9.99 9.29 -5.28
CA LYS A 77 9.75 8.33 -6.35
C LYS A 77 10.46 7.01 -6.04
N VAL A 78 9.73 5.91 -6.14
CA VAL A 78 10.27 4.53 -6.03
C VAL A 78 10.39 3.96 -7.43
N ASN A 79 11.59 3.61 -7.83
CA ASN A 79 11.83 3.04 -9.14
C ASN A 79 12.05 1.53 -9.03
N SER A 80 11.03 0.78 -9.43
CA SER A 80 11.04 -0.68 -9.50
C SER A 80 11.19 -1.21 -10.94
N SER A 81 11.59 -0.36 -11.90
CA SER A 81 11.61 -0.72 -13.33
C SER A 81 12.49 -1.91 -13.64
N ASP A 82 13.58 -2.06 -12.91
CA ASP A 82 14.62 -3.05 -13.20
C ASP A 82 14.61 -4.21 -12.18
N VAL A 83 13.49 -4.37 -11.46
CA VAL A 83 13.27 -5.53 -10.57
C VAL A 83 12.95 -6.76 -11.41
N ASP A 84 13.77 -7.81 -11.25
CA ASP A 84 13.65 -9.07 -11.96
C ASP A 84 13.16 -10.20 -11.05
N ALA A 85 13.44 -10.13 -9.75
CA ALA A 85 12.99 -11.09 -8.76
C ALA A 85 12.39 -10.37 -7.55
N VAL A 86 11.37 -10.97 -6.94
CA VAL A 86 10.69 -10.42 -5.76
C VAL A 86 10.14 -11.53 -4.89
N ASP A 87 10.27 -11.39 -3.56
CA ASP A 87 9.57 -12.25 -2.61
C ASP A 87 8.41 -11.53 -1.90
N PRO A 88 7.43 -12.30 -1.37
CA PRO A 88 6.27 -11.73 -0.69
C PRO A 88 6.63 -10.89 0.54
N SER A 89 7.68 -11.27 1.30
CA SER A 89 8.06 -10.58 2.53
C SER A 89 8.60 -9.18 2.25
N ALA A 90 9.42 -9.01 1.21
CA ALA A 90 9.88 -7.71 0.74
C ALA A 90 8.71 -6.83 0.29
N LEU A 91 7.74 -7.39 -0.43
CA LEU A 91 6.52 -6.67 -0.83
C LEU A 91 5.65 -6.27 0.36
N MET A 92 5.46 -7.16 1.33
CA MET A 92 4.71 -6.84 2.55
C MET A 92 5.34 -5.67 3.29
N TYR A 93 6.66 -5.66 3.42
CA TYR A 93 7.35 -4.55 4.06
C TYR A 93 7.21 -3.25 3.27
N LEU A 94 7.35 -3.29 1.95
CA LEU A 94 7.11 -2.12 1.09
C LEU A 94 5.68 -1.59 1.25
N ILE A 95 4.67 -2.47 1.25
CA ILE A 95 3.26 -2.10 1.43
C ILE A 95 3.04 -1.41 2.78
N SER A 96 3.66 -1.89 3.86
CA SER A 96 3.54 -1.26 5.18
C SER A 96 4.07 0.17 5.17
N ILE A 97 5.25 0.40 4.55
CA ILE A 97 5.82 1.75 4.40
C ILE A 97 4.90 2.66 3.55
N LEU A 98 4.33 2.14 2.45
CA LEU A 98 3.42 2.91 1.60
C LEU A 98 2.14 3.33 2.34
N LYS A 99 1.64 2.48 3.24
CA LYS A 99 0.47 2.78 4.08
C LYS A 99 0.79 3.85 5.11
N ASP A 100 1.91 3.71 5.81
CA ASP A 100 2.36 4.72 6.77
C ASP A 100 2.63 6.08 6.10
N ALA A 101 3.20 6.07 4.90
CA ALA A 101 3.38 7.28 4.12
C ALA A 101 2.03 7.98 3.84
N LYS A 102 1.00 7.19 3.51
CA LYS A 102 -0.35 7.71 3.29
C LYS A 102 -0.93 8.33 4.57
N HIS A 103 -0.79 7.67 5.72
CA HIS A 103 -1.23 8.20 7.03
C HIS A 103 -0.48 9.48 7.40
N LYS A 104 0.81 9.57 7.07
CA LYS A 104 1.65 10.75 7.30
C LYS A 104 1.53 11.82 6.22
N ASN A 105 0.62 11.67 5.24
CA ASN A 105 0.46 12.57 4.09
C ASN A 105 1.75 12.75 3.25
N VAL A 106 2.63 11.75 3.25
CA VAL A 106 3.82 11.69 2.39
C VAL A 106 3.44 11.00 1.08
N LEU A 107 3.65 11.68 -0.05
CA LEU A 107 3.33 11.11 -1.35
C LEU A 107 4.47 10.22 -1.86
N ILE A 108 4.22 8.94 -1.97
CA ILE A 108 5.10 8.03 -2.69
C ILE A 108 4.51 7.72 -4.06
N ARG A 109 5.34 7.79 -5.09
CA ARG A 109 5.01 7.36 -6.45
C ARG A 109 5.99 6.28 -6.86
N GLY A 110 5.52 5.28 -7.59
CA GLY A 110 6.37 4.21 -8.04
C GLY A 110 6.13 3.83 -9.49
N THR A 111 7.08 3.14 -10.05
CA THR A 111 6.97 2.42 -11.33
C THR A 111 6.81 0.93 -11.06
N TYR A 112 6.14 0.22 -11.94
CA TYR A 112 6.12 -1.25 -11.93
C TYR A 112 7.38 -1.80 -12.61
N PRO A 113 7.77 -3.05 -12.29
CA PRO A 113 8.78 -3.77 -13.04
C PRO A 113 8.47 -3.79 -14.54
N LYS A 114 9.50 -3.65 -15.37
CA LYS A 114 9.43 -3.84 -16.83
C LYS A 114 9.29 -5.32 -17.18
N ASN A 115 9.92 -6.19 -16.39
CA ASN A 115 9.78 -7.62 -16.51
C ASN A 115 8.32 -8.02 -16.28
N LYS A 116 7.73 -8.74 -17.24
CA LYS A 116 6.31 -9.12 -17.21
C LYS A 116 6.01 -10.14 -16.13
N GLU A 117 6.91 -11.07 -15.89
CA GLU A 117 6.77 -12.12 -14.86
C GLU A 117 6.80 -11.50 -13.46
N THR A 118 7.81 -10.68 -13.18
CA THR A 118 7.92 -9.97 -11.90
C THR A 118 6.75 -9.03 -11.68
N LYS A 119 6.32 -8.31 -12.71
CA LYS A 119 5.10 -7.49 -12.65
C LYS A 119 3.87 -8.33 -12.33
N HIS A 120 3.77 -9.53 -12.91
CA HIS A 120 2.70 -10.48 -12.61
C HIS A 120 2.74 -10.90 -11.13
N LEU A 121 3.92 -11.17 -10.56
CA LEU A 121 4.07 -11.49 -9.13
C LEU A 121 3.60 -10.34 -8.23
N PHE A 122 3.92 -9.08 -8.54
CA PHE A 122 3.40 -7.93 -7.80
C PHE A 122 1.87 -7.91 -7.77
N ILE A 123 1.23 -8.23 -8.89
CA ILE A 123 -0.23 -8.30 -9.01
C ILE A 123 -0.78 -9.52 -8.25
N LYS A 124 -0.16 -10.67 -8.44
CA LYS A 124 -0.53 -11.96 -7.81
C LYS A 124 -0.50 -11.89 -6.29
N TYR A 125 0.51 -11.24 -5.70
CA TYR A 125 0.58 -11.00 -4.26
C TYR A 125 -0.35 -9.89 -3.74
N GLY A 126 -1.14 -9.27 -4.60
CA GLY A 126 -2.14 -8.28 -4.20
C GLY A 126 -1.62 -6.85 -4.01
N PHE A 127 -0.39 -6.53 -4.45
CA PHE A 127 0.19 -5.18 -4.34
C PHE A 127 -0.72 -4.08 -4.90
N ASN A 128 -1.50 -4.39 -5.94
CA ASN A 128 -2.43 -3.45 -6.56
C ASN A 128 -3.52 -2.95 -5.61
N LYS A 129 -3.88 -3.71 -4.57
CA LYS A 129 -4.88 -3.30 -3.57
C LYS A 129 -4.43 -2.06 -2.79
N PHE A 130 -3.11 -1.88 -2.66
CA PHE A 130 -2.49 -0.87 -1.81
C PHE A 130 -2.00 0.37 -2.57
N VAL A 131 -1.86 0.29 -3.91
CA VAL A 131 -1.46 1.46 -4.71
C VAL A 131 -2.66 2.37 -5.00
N THR A 132 -2.42 3.68 -4.91
CA THR A 132 -3.48 4.70 -5.00
C THR A 132 -4.05 4.93 -6.39
N ASN A 133 -3.47 4.36 -7.44
CA ASN A 133 -3.92 4.58 -8.80
C ASN A 133 -5.13 3.69 -9.13
N GLN A 134 -6.34 4.28 -9.09
CA GLN A 134 -7.60 3.59 -9.39
C GLN A 134 -7.62 2.88 -10.77
N LYS A 135 -6.83 3.35 -11.75
CA LYS A 135 -6.72 2.69 -13.06
C LYS A 135 -6.13 1.29 -12.94
N PHE A 136 -5.22 1.06 -11.98
CA PHE A 136 -4.63 -0.26 -11.75
C PHE A 136 -5.46 -1.16 -10.84
N ARG A 137 -6.37 -0.60 -10.01
CA ARG A 137 -7.29 -1.41 -9.19
C ARG A 137 -8.25 -2.27 -10.03
N LYS A 138 -8.53 -1.87 -11.27
CA LYS A 138 -9.38 -2.63 -12.21
C LYS A 138 -8.66 -3.78 -12.90
N PHE A 139 -7.35 -3.89 -12.78
CA PHE A 139 -6.61 -5.04 -13.27
C PHE A 139 -6.79 -6.22 -12.34
N VAL A 140 -7.74 -7.06 -12.73
CA VAL A 140 -7.86 -8.49 -12.49
C VAL A 140 -7.34 -8.95 -11.12
N GLN A 141 -8.26 -9.31 -10.27
CA GLN A 141 -8.04 -10.33 -9.26
C GLN A 141 -7.64 -11.60 -10.01
N LEU A 142 -6.35 -11.81 -10.17
CA LEU A 142 -5.82 -13.11 -10.55
C LEU A 142 -5.92 -13.95 -9.28
N TYR A 143 -7.06 -14.61 -9.10
CA TYR A 143 -7.21 -15.66 -8.12
C TYR A 143 -6.40 -16.85 -8.65
N ASP A 144 -5.30 -17.09 -8.00
CA ASP A 144 -4.49 -18.28 -8.18
C ASP A 144 -4.59 -19.06 -6.88
N GLU A 145 -5.05 -20.31 -6.96
CA GLU A 145 -5.20 -21.19 -5.80
C GLU A 145 -3.85 -21.47 -5.13
N ASP A 146 -2.76 -21.30 -5.86
CA ASP A 146 -1.39 -21.53 -5.41
C ASP A 146 -0.72 -20.29 -4.77
N THR A 147 -1.48 -19.26 -4.44
CA THR A 147 -0.89 -18.06 -3.83
C THR A 147 -1.83 -17.38 -2.84
N LEU A 148 -1.35 -17.20 -1.61
CA LEU A 148 -1.99 -16.31 -0.66
C LEU A 148 -1.70 -14.87 -1.00
N GLN A 149 -2.76 -14.06 -1.14
CA GLN A 149 -2.62 -12.63 -1.34
C GLN A 149 -2.37 -11.92 0.00
N ILE A 150 -1.59 -10.85 -0.06
CA ILE A 150 -1.41 -9.97 1.09
C ILE A 150 -2.75 -9.32 1.42
N GLU A 151 -3.21 -9.48 2.64
CA GLU A 151 -4.44 -8.91 3.16
C GLU A 151 -4.16 -7.94 4.31
N GLU A 152 -5.05 -7.00 4.50
CA GLU A 152 -5.03 -6.07 5.61
C GLU A 152 -6.21 -6.32 6.53
N GLY A 153 -5.94 -6.46 7.82
CA GLY A 153 -6.96 -6.58 8.84
C GLY A 153 -6.59 -5.78 10.09
N GLN A 154 -7.61 -5.27 10.78
CA GLN A 154 -7.47 -4.64 12.10
C GLN A 154 -8.02 -5.55 13.20
N ASP A 155 -8.83 -6.51 12.83
CA ASP A 155 -9.48 -7.45 13.72
C ASP A 155 -9.02 -8.88 13.47
N ILE A 156 -9.32 -9.75 14.45
CA ILE A 156 -9.09 -11.19 14.31
C ILE A 156 -10.04 -11.73 13.24
N SER A 157 -9.49 -12.25 12.16
CA SER A 157 -10.26 -12.85 11.05
C SER A 157 -10.14 -14.36 11.07
N THR A 158 -11.20 -15.03 11.47
CA THR A 158 -11.29 -16.49 11.42
C THR A 158 -11.26 -17.02 10.00
N ASP A 159 -11.80 -16.27 9.04
CA ASP A 159 -11.83 -16.65 7.63
C ASP A 159 -10.44 -16.57 7.00
N THR A 160 -9.67 -15.51 7.31
CA THR A 160 -8.27 -15.41 6.90
C THR A 160 -7.44 -16.54 7.50
N ALA A 161 -7.61 -16.85 8.79
CA ALA A 161 -6.91 -17.95 9.43
C ALA A 161 -7.24 -19.30 8.77
N LYS A 162 -8.52 -19.58 8.49
CA LYS A 162 -8.94 -20.78 7.75
C LYS A 162 -8.32 -20.85 6.36
N SER A 163 -8.35 -19.74 5.60
CA SER A 163 -7.76 -19.68 4.26
C SER A 163 -6.26 -20.03 4.26
N VAL A 164 -5.51 -19.58 5.29
CA VAL A 164 -4.09 -19.93 5.45
C VAL A 164 -3.91 -21.40 5.76
N VAL A 165 -4.73 -21.96 6.65
CA VAL A 165 -4.67 -23.40 7.00
C VAL A 165 -5.02 -24.27 5.80
N ASP A 166 -6.07 -23.93 5.06
CA ASP A 166 -6.50 -24.64 3.86
C ASP A 166 -5.41 -24.58 2.77
N PHE A 167 -4.79 -23.42 2.59
CA PHE A 167 -3.66 -23.25 1.69
C PHE A 167 -2.49 -24.16 2.09
N ALA A 168 -2.07 -24.14 3.35
CA ALA A 168 -1.00 -24.99 3.84
C ALA A 168 -1.32 -26.50 3.67
N GLY A 169 -2.58 -26.87 3.87
CA GLY A 169 -3.04 -28.24 3.67
C GLY A 169 -2.99 -28.70 2.21
N ARG A 170 -3.30 -27.81 1.25
CA ARG A 170 -3.20 -28.11 -0.19
C ARG A 170 -1.75 -28.29 -0.65
N HIS A 171 -0.83 -27.51 -0.10
CA HIS A 171 0.59 -27.54 -0.45
C HIS A 171 1.41 -28.56 0.36
N GLN A 172 0.74 -29.55 0.95
CA GLN A 172 1.37 -30.66 1.67
C GLN A 172 2.35 -30.23 2.77
N CYS A 173 2.11 -29.06 3.37
CA CYS A 173 2.93 -28.61 4.51
C CYS A 173 2.73 -29.46 5.77
N PHE A 174 1.84 -30.47 5.72
CA PHE A 174 1.50 -31.37 6.81
C PHE A 174 1.56 -32.79 6.30
N GLU A 175 2.73 -33.44 6.42
CA GLU A 175 2.88 -34.81 5.92
C GLU A 175 2.34 -35.87 6.92
N ASP A 176 2.54 -35.69 8.24
CA ASP A 176 2.33 -36.74 9.26
C ASP A 176 1.29 -36.32 10.28
N ASP A 177 0.39 -35.79 10.40
CA ASP A 177 -0.63 -35.43 11.42
C ASP A 177 -1.41 -34.16 11.03
N LYS A 178 -2.00 -34.24 9.85
CA LYS A 178 -2.66 -33.13 9.21
C LYS A 178 -3.67 -32.41 10.12
N ASP A 179 -4.48 -33.16 10.87
CA ASP A 179 -5.55 -32.59 11.69
C ASP A 179 -5.01 -31.84 12.91
N ASN A 180 -4.00 -32.36 13.56
CA ASN A 180 -3.38 -31.74 14.72
C ASN A 180 -2.56 -30.51 14.33
N LEU A 181 -1.76 -30.61 13.26
CA LEU A 181 -0.97 -29.49 12.74
C LEU A 181 -1.86 -28.38 12.22
N SER A 182 -2.95 -28.68 11.52
CA SER A 182 -3.93 -27.71 11.07
C SER A 182 -4.57 -26.94 12.25
N LYS A 183 -4.94 -27.65 13.32
CA LYS A 183 -5.49 -27.04 14.54
C LYS A 183 -4.46 -26.14 15.23
N LYS A 184 -3.21 -26.60 15.34
CA LYS A 184 -2.11 -25.82 15.95
C LYS A 184 -1.82 -24.57 15.12
N LEU A 185 -1.73 -24.68 13.79
CA LEU A 185 -1.53 -23.54 12.91
C LEU A 185 -2.67 -22.53 13.03
N TYR A 186 -3.93 -22.99 13.02
CA TYR A 186 -5.09 -22.14 13.21
C TYR A 186 -5.04 -21.37 14.54
N ALA A 187 -4.80 -22.08 15.64
CA ALA A 187 -4.69 -21.48 16.97
C ALA A 187 -3.57 -20.44 17.02
N SER A 188 -2.39 -20.75 16.47
CA SER A 188 -1.26 -19.81 16.42
C SER A 188 -1.57 -18.56 15.60
N LEU A 189 -2.28 -18.70 14.48
CA LEU A 189 -2.70 -17.55 13.67
C LEU A 189 -3.68 -16.65 14.41
N ILE A 190 -4.66 -17.22 15.11
CA ILE A 190 -5.63 -16.46 15.93
C ILE A 190 -4.92 -15.73 17.07
N GLU A 191 -3.99 -16.40 17.75
CA GLU A 191 -3.19 -15.78 18.81
C GLU A 191 -2.33 -14.63 18.28
N MET A 192 -1.63 -14.85 17.15
CA MET A 192 -0.82 -13.82 16.52
C MET A 192 -1.65 -12.59 16.11
N MET A 193 -2.83 -12.79 15.52
CA MET A 193 -3.75 -11.69 15.19
C MET A 193 -4.23 -10.98 16.46
N GLY A 194 -4.51 -11.73 17.54
CA GLY A 194 -4.88 -11.19 18.84
C GLY A 194 -3.79 -10.32 19.46
N ASN A 195 -2.55 -10.78 19.41
CA ASN A 195 -1.39 -10.05 19.89
C ASN A 195 -1.16 -8.75 19.09
N VAL A 196 -1.28 -8.80 17.76
CA VAL A 196 -1.19 -7.60 16.91
C VAL A 196 -2.29 -6.60 17.28
N ARG A 197 -3.55 -7.06 17.42
CA ARG A 197 -4.66 -6.20 17.84
C ARG A 197 -4.40 -5.54 19.18
N GLN A 198 -3.96 -6.31 20.17
CA GLN A 198 -3.74 -5.84 21.54
C GLN A 198 -2.58 -4.84 21.63
N HIS A 199 -1.48 -5.07 20.94
CA HIS A 199 -0.25 -4.30 21.10
C HIS A 199 -0.05 -3.21 20.05
N ALA A 200 -0.56 -3.39 18.81
CA ALA A 200 -0.36 -2.41 17.75
C ALA A 200 -1.45 -1.32 17.70
N TYR A 201 -2.67 -1.62 18.16
CA TYR A 201 -3.80 -0.71 17.99
C TYR A 201 -4.31 -0.08 19.28
N THR A 202 -4.05 -0.65 20.47
CA THR A 202 -4.41 -0.04 21.75
C THR A 202 -3.61 1.22 22.07
N SER A 203 -2.38 1.32 21.58
CA SER A 203 -1.55 2.53 21.74
C SER A 203 -1.98 3.72 20.87
N ALA A 204 -2.84 3.49 19.87
CA ALA A 204 -3.35 4.55 18.98
C ALA A 204 -4.64 5.21 19.50
N LEU A 205 -5.27 4.64 20.56
CA LEU A 205 -6.53 5.13 21.12
C LEU A 205 -6.36 5.77 22.52
N GLY A 206 -5.16 5.81 23.03
CA GLY A 206 -4.88 6.37 24.35
C GLY A 206 -3.81 7.45 24.29
N HIS A 207 -4.20 8.65 24.12
CA HIS A 207 -3.75 9.98 24.57
C HIS A 207 -3.94 11.04 23.50
#